data_40096d846370a5b13190a0e88a457901
#
_entry.id   40096d846370a5b13190a0e88a457901
#
_cell.length_a   1.000
_cell.length_b   1.000
_cell.length_c   1.000
_cell.angle_alpha   90.00
_cell.angle_beta   90.00
_cell.angle_gamma   90.00
#
_symmetry.space_group_name_H-M   'P 1'
#
loop_
_entity.id
_entity.type
_entity.pdbx_description
1 polymer ?
#
loop_
_entity_poly.entity_id
_entity_poly.type
_entity_poly.pdbx_seq_one_letter_code
_entity_poly.pdbx_strand_id
1 'polypeptide(L)'
;MNRRRVVVTGLGVAAANGVGVETFWRANLEGRSGISRLDAFNPDEFAVKIAGQIRGFDPLAYMTEDVAKRVDRFVHFGLAGAQMALTQSRLNLTPENVERVGVIFGSGLGGQLFHEEQILSTFERGFMRTNPISVPRVSPNAVASQIAIRYGFKGPNMVISTACASGAHAIGEAFRKIQYGEIDVCLTGGVEAPLTRFNFSAYCAMRVLSKNNDNPTAASRPFDRDRDGFVMGEGGGILLLEERDHALARGAPILSEVTGYACNSGAHHMVIPDPDGADAARVMVAALADAGLSRVDYINAHATSTKANDYAETKAIKAVFGAAAYRIPVSSTKSMIGHSIGAAGAIEAVVCTQALRDQIIPPTINLDQPDPECDLDYVPGKARPSRLQHVLSNSFGFGNCNVSLIFSQAT
;
A
#
# COMPACT_ATOMS: atom_id res chain seq x y z
N MET A 1 30.40 8.52 1.38
CA MET A 1 30.08 7.60 0.27
C MET A 1 29.03 8.27 -0.60
N ASN A 2 29.20 8.25 -1.91
CA ASN A 2 28.18 8.78 -2.81
C ASN A 2 26.96 7.81 -2.74
N ARG A 3 25.78 8.31 -2.42
CA ARG A 3 24.57 7.50 -2.33
C ARG A 3 24.14 7.10 -3.74
N ARG A 4 23.84 5.80 -3.96
CA ARG A 4 23.35 5.32 -5.25
C ARG A 4 21.91 5.82 -5.50
N ARG A 5 21.59 6.09 -6.75
CA ARG A 5 20.22 6.41 -7.16
C ARG A 5 19.41 5.13 -7.31
N VAL A 6 18.11 5.20 -6.94
CA VAL A 6 17.23 4.03 -6.91
C VAL A 6 15.99 4.30 -7.75
N VAL A 7 15.78 3.48 -8.76
CA VAL A 7 14.69 3.62 -9.73
C VAL A 7 13.67 2.49 -9.60
N VAL A 8 12.46 2.76 -10.01
CA VAL A 8 11.39 1.77 -10.16
C VAL A 8 11.41 1.25 -11.60
N THR A 9 11.64 -0.04 -11.78
CA THR A 9 11.72 -0.66 -13.10
C THR A 9 10.56 -1.60 -13.40
N GLY A 10 9.76 -1.95 -12.40
CA GLY A 10 8.59 -2.80 -12.58
C GLY A 10 7.54 -2.59 -11.50
N LEU A 11 6.28 -2.80 -11.86
CA LEU A 11 5.11 -2.66 -11.00
C LEU A 11 4.21 -3.87 -11.07
N GLY A 12 3.57 -4.19 -9.97
CA GLY A 12 2.47 -5.13 -9.89
C GLY A 12 1.42 -4.65 -8.90
N VAL A 13 0.15 -4.89 -9.17
CA VAL A 13 -0.92 -4.48 -8.27
C VAL A 13 -2.13 -5.39 -8.38
N ALA A 14 -2.76 -5.63 -7.23
CA ALA A 14 -4.09 -6.20 -7.11
C ALA A 14 -4.87 -5.38 -6.07
N ALA A 15 -5.97 -4.79 -6.47
CA ALA A 15 -6.84 -3.99 -5.61
C ALA A 15 -8.32 -4.19 -5.99
N ALA A 16 -9.23 -3.72 -5.16
CA ALA A 16 -10.67 -3.95 -5.32
C ALA A 16 -11.23 -3.48 -6.67
N ASN A 17 -10.65 -2.45 -7.27
CA ASN A 17 -11.09 -1.88 -8.56
C ASN A 17 -10.27 -2.38 -9.76
N GLY A 18 -9.30 -3.28 -9.58
CA GLY A 18 -8.55 -3.87 -10.69
C GLY A 18 -7.37 -4.73 -10.28
N VAL A 19 -7.13 -5.78 -11.05
CA VAL A 19 -5.93 -6.62 -10.99
C VAL A 19 -5.09 -6.35 -12.23
N GLY A 20 -3.79 -6.07 -12.03
CA GLY A 20 -2.88 -5.59 -13.07
C GLY A 20 -2.85 -4.07 -13.18
N VAL A 21 -1.64 -3.54 -13.47
CA VAL A 21 -1.33 -2.10 -13.39
C VAL A 21 -2.25 -1.26 -14.29
N GLU A 22 -2.46 -1.68 -15.53
CA GLU A 22 -3.27 -0.92 -16.49
C GLU A 22 -4.76 -0.88 -16.11
N THR A 23 -5.33 -2.02 -15.69
CA THR A 23 -6.73 -2.11 -15.27
C THR A 23 -6.98 -1.28 -14.02
N PHE A 24 -6.10 -1.42 -13.02
CA PHE A 24 -6.14 -0.65 -11.79
C PHE A 24 -6.01 0.85 -12.05
N TRP A 25 -5.01 1.26 -12.84
CA TRP A 25 -4.76 2.67 -13.12
C TRP A 25 -5.92 3.34 -13.87
N ARG A 26 -6.41 2.70 -14.92
CA ARG A 26 -7.59 3.19 -15.65
C ARG A 26 -8.80 3.34 -14.73
N ALA A 27 -9.08 2.36 -13.87
CA ALA A 27 -10.17 2.44 -12.91
C ALA A 27 -10.01 3.63 -11.94
N ASN A 28 -8.77 3.91 -11.49
CA ASN A 28 -8.51 5.08 -10.67
C ASN A 28 -8.73 6.40 -11.41
N LEU A 29 -8.30 6.52 -12.66
CA LEU A 29 -8.52 7.73 -13.45
C LEU A 29 -10.01 7.98 -13.75
N GLU A 30 -10.77 6.90 -13.94
CA GLU A 30 -12.24 6.95 -14.15
C GLU A 30 -13.02 7.21 -12.85
N GLY A 31 -12.39 7.23 -11.69
CA GLY A 31 -13.07 7.36 -10.41
C GLY A 31 -13.93 6.14 -10.06
N ARG A 32 -13.57 4.95 -10.55
CA ARG A 32 -14.37 3.74 -10.38
C ARG A 32 -14.10 3.09 -9.02
N SER A 33 -15.15 3.02 -8.19
CA SER A 33 -15.11 2.32 -6.91
C SER A 33 -15.15 0.82 -7.09
N GLY A 34 -14.28 0.11 -6.35
CA GLY A 34 -14.32 -1.35 -6.16
C GLY A 34 -15.00 -1.77 -4.85
N ILE A 35 -15.52 -0.80 -4.10
CA ILE A 35 -16.20 -1.07 -2.82
C ILE A 35 -17.61 -1.59 -3.09
N SER A 36 -17.97 -2.66 -2.41
CA SER A 36 -19.25 -3.33 -2.60
C SER A 36 -19.63 -4.10 -1.33
N ARG A 37 -20.84 -4.69 -1.30
CA ARG A 37 -21.20 -5.63 -0.24
C ARG A 37 -20.20 -6.76 -0.18
N LEU A 38 -19.70 -7.05 1.02
CA LEU A 38 -18.77 -8.15 1.29
C LEU A 38 -19.44 -9.51 0.98
N ASP A 39 -18.70 -10.40 0.31
CA ASP A 39 -19.17 -11.76 -0.01
C ASP A 39 -18.13 -12.87 0.32
N ALA A 40 -16.96 -12.52 0.86
CA ALA A 40 -15.98 -13.49 1.35
C ALA A 40 -16.54 -14.38 2.49
N PHE A 41 -17.50 -13.85 3.25
CA PHE A 41 -18.28 -14.55 4.26
C PHE A 41 -19.63 -13.85 4.43
N ASN A 42 -20.60 -14.47 5.16
CA ASN A 42 -21.88 -13.83 5.42
C ASN A 42 -21.72 -12.57 6.28
N PRO A 43 -21.95 -11.35 5.75
CA PRO A 43 -21.77 -10.12 6.49
C PRO A 43 -23.00 -9.73 7.35
N ASP A 44 -24.10 -10.47 7.33
CA ASP A 44 -25.35 -10.08 8.00
C ASP A 44 -25.25 -10.08 9.52
N GLU A 45 -24.28 -10.82 10.06
CA GLU A 45 -23.98 -10.85 11.50
C GLU A 45 -23.24 -9.59 11.99
N PHE A 46 -22.78 -8.73 11.07
CA PHE A 46 -21.94 -7.56 11.40
C PHE A 46 -22.69 -6.24 11.17
N ALA A 47 -22.32 -5.21 11.94
CA ALA A 47 -22.86 -3.87 11.75
C ALA A 47 -22.42 -3.24 10.41
N VAL A 48 -21.24 -3.60 9.92
CA VAL A 48 -20.70 -3.20 8.62
C VAL A 48 -20.78 -4.39 7.67
N LYS A 49 -21.20 -4.14 6.42
CA LYS A 49 -21.45 -5.20 5.43
C LYS A 49 -20.73 -4.98 4.11
N ILE A 50 -19.79 -4.03 4.07
CA ILE A 50 -19.10 -3.55 2.87
C ILE A 50 -17.59 -3.67 3.00
N ALA A 51 -16.93 -3.90 1.87
CA ALA A 51 -15.48 -3.97 1.79
C ALA A 51 -14.97 -3.64 0.38
N GLY A 52 -13.70 -3.27 0.30
CA GLY A 52 -12.92 -3.26 -0.94
C GLY A 52 -12.34 -4.66 -1.21
N GLN A 53 -13.19 -5.60 -1.61
CA GLN A 53 -12.80 -6.98 -1.88
C GLN A 53 -12.40 -7.18 -3.34
N ILE A 54 -11.31 -7.91 -3.58
CA ILE A 54 -10.88 -8.27 -4.94
C ILE A 54 -11.72 -9.46 -5.43
N ARG A 55 -12.55 -9.19 -6.44
CA ARG A 55 -13.42 -10.19 -7.05
C ARG A 55 -12.80 -10.74 -8.33
N GLY A 56 -13.09 -12.01 -8.61
CA GLY A 56 -12.62 -12.67 -9.84
C GLY A 56 -11.10 -12.84 -9.92
N PHE A 57 -10.39 -12.74 -8.81
CA PHE A 57 -8.95 -13.04 -8.78
C PHE A 57 -8.74 -14.54 -8.89
N ASP A 58 -8.11 -14.96 -10.00
CA ASP A 58 -7.70 -16.34 -10.22
C ASP A 58 -6.20 -16.49 -9.90
N PRO A 59 -5.83 -17.15 -8.80
CA PRO A 59 -4.42 -17.38 -8.47
C PRO A 59 -3.73 -18.28 -9.51
N LEU A 60 -4.46 -19.13 -10.22
CA LEU A 60 -3.87 -20.06 -11.20
C LEU A 60 -3.34 -19.35 -12.45
N ALA A 61 -3.77 -18.12 -12.70
CA ALA A 61 -3.16 -17.27 -13.73
C ALA A 61 -1.71 -16.86 -13.39
N TYR A 62 -1.31 -16.98 -12.12
CA TYR A 62 -0.01 -16.50 -11.64
C TYR A 62 0.85 -17.58 -10.97
N MET A 63 0.28 -18.69 -10.56
CA MET A 63 1.00 -19.76 -9.85
C MET A 63 0.36 -21.12 -10.11
N THR A 64 1.10 -22.21 -9.82
CA THR A 64 0.55 -23.55 -9.94
C THR A 64 -0.48 -23.82 -8.84
N GLU A 65 -1.38 -24.77 -9.09
CA GLU A 65 -2.41 -25.19 -8.13
C GLU A 65 -1.79 -25.68 -6.80
N ASP A 66 -0.66 -26.38 -6.87
CA ASP A 66 0.05 -26.85 -5.69
C ASP A 66 0.55 -25.70 -4.81
N VAL A 67 1.11 -24.66 -5.41
CA VAL A 67 1.52 -23.45 -4.68
C VAL A 67 0.29 -22.72 -4.12
N ALA A 68 -0.75 -22.52 -4.93
CA ALA A 68 -1.96 -21.81 -4.50
C ALA A 68 -2.62 -22.48 -3.28
N LYS A 69 -2.65 -23.80 -3.21
CA LYS A 69 -3.20 -24.56 -2.08
C LYS A 69 -2.35 -24.49 -0.81
N ARG A 70 -1.04 -24.25 -0.93
CA ARG A 70 -0.09 -24.26 0.22
C ARG A 70 0.11 -22.91 0.87
N VAL A 71 -0.32 -21.82 0.25
CA VAL A 71 -0.13 -20.47 0.77
C VAL A 71 -1.46 -19.80 1.12
N ASP A 72 -1.43 -18.75 1.93
CA ASP A 72 -2.61 -17.94 2.26
C ASP A 72 -2.86 -16.88 1.18
N ARG A 73 -4.07 -16.31 1.16
CA ARG A 73 -4.53 -15.34 0.17
C ARG A 73 -3.62 -14.12 0.02
N PHE A 74 -3.05 -13.58 1.10
CA PHE A 74 -2.13 -12.44 1.01
C PHE A 74 -0.87 -12.78 0.20
N VAL A 75 -0.39 -14.03 0.26
CA VAL A 75 0.74 -14.51 -0.55
C VAL A 75 0.36 -14.62 -2.02
N HIS A 76 -0.91 -14.96 -2.34
CA HIS A 76 -1.38 -14.97 -3.73
C HIS A 76 -1.19 -13.60 -4.38
N PHE A 77 -1.56 -12.52 -3.68
CA PHE A 77 -1.37 -11.15 -4.18
C PHE A 77 0.11 -10.80 -4.36
N GLY A 78 0.96 -11.23 -3.43
CA GLY A 78 2.41 -11.04 -3.52
C GLY A 78 3.03 -11.74 -4.72
N LEU A 79 2.71 -13.01 -4.95
CA LEU A 79 3.22 -13.78 -6.08
C LEU A 79 2.69 -13.26 -7.43
N ALA A 80 1.43 -12.87 -7.50
CA ALA A 80 0.85 -12.28 -8.70
C ALA A 80 1.52 -10.94 -9.05
N GLY A 81 1.63 -10.04 -8.07
CA GLY A 81 2.28 -8.76 -8.27
C GLY A 81 3.77 -8.87 -8.55
N ALA A 82 4.46 -9.85 -7.94
CA ALA A 82 5.86 -10.15 -8.22
C ALA A 82 6.06 -10.57 -9.69
N GLN A 83 5.20 -11.44 -10.20
CA GLN A 83 5.24 -11.84 -11.60
C GLN A 83 5.01 -10.64 -12.55
N MET A 84 4.04 -9.78 -12.24
CA MET A 84 3.77 -8.57 -13.03
C MET A 84 4.99 -7.65 -13.06
N ALA A 85 5.57 -7.33 -11.90
CA ALA A 85 6.70 -6.42 -11.77
C ALA A 85 7.96 -6.96 -12.47
N LEU A 86 8.25 -8.24 -12.31
CA LEU A 86 9.39 -8.91 -12.99
C LEU A 86 9.19 -8.95 -14.51
N THR A 87 7.99 -9.24 -14.98
CA THR A 87 7.69 -9.23 -16.42
C THR A 87 7.87 -7.84 -17.01
N GLN A 88 7.37 -6.79 -16.36
CA GLN A 88 7.51 -5.42 -16.84
C GLN A 88 8.96 -4.95 -16.82
N SER A 89 9.72 -5.28 -15.78
CA SER A 89 11.11 -4.85 -15.64
C SER A 89 12.06 -5.52 -16.61
N ARG A 90 11.68 -6.65 -17.19
CA ARG A 90 12.54 -7.48 -18.04
C ARG A 90 13.87 -7.86 -17.37
N LEU A 91 13.85 -8.02 -16.04
CA LEU A 91 15.03 -8.44 -15.29
C LEU A 91 15.43 -9.86 -15.70
N ASN A 92 16.65 -10.00 -16.21
CA ASN A 92 17.24 -11.30 -16.48
C ASN A 92 17.94 -11.83 -15.24
N LEU A 93 17.50 -12.98 -14.75
CA LEU A 93 18.04 -13.62 -13.56
C LEU A 93 19.12 -14.62 -13.94
N THR A 94 20.29 -14.48 -13.34
CA THR A 94 21.43 -15.40 -13.52
C THR A 94 21.92 -15.88 -12.14
N PRO A 95 22.64 -17.00 -12.05
CA PRO A 95 23.21 -17.46 -10.79
C PRO A 95 24.05 -16.40 -10.06
N GLU A 96 24.71 -15.52 -10.81
CA GLU A 96 25.62 -14.50 -10.29
C GLU A 96 24.88 -13.30 -9.70
N ASN A 97 23.72 -12.93 -10.26
CA ASN A 97 23.01 -11.73 -9.82
C ASN A 97 21.96 -12.00 -8.73
N VAL A 98 21.45 -13.23 -8.58
CA VAL A 98 20.40 -13.55 -7.61
C VAL A 98 20.82 -13.33 -6.15
N GLU A 99 22.11 -13.35 -5.84
CA GLU A 99 22.64 -13.06 -4.49
C GLU A 99 22.49 -11.58 -4.12
N ARG A 100 22.37 -10.71 -5.12
CA ARG A 100 22.19 -9.27 -4.95
C ARG A 100 20.76 -8.80 -5.19
N VAL A 101 19.81 -9.74 -5.26
CA VAL A 101 18.36 -9.46 -5.34
C VAL A 101 17.70 -9.74 -4.00
N GLY A 102 17.21 -8.68 -3.35
CA GLY A 102 16.47 -8.77 -2.09
C GLY A 102 14.97 -8.90 -2.29
N VAL A 103 14.27 -9.37 -1.24
CA VAL A 103 12.81 -9.44 -1.16
C VAL A 103 12.37 -8.86 0.17
N ILE A 104 11.79 -7.66 0.16
CA ILE A 104 11.40 -6.93 1.38
C ILE A 104 9.96 -6.49 1.24
N PHE A 105 9.06 -7.07 2.05
CA PHE A 105 7.63 -6.80 1.97
C PHE A 105 7.08 -6.22 3.27
N GLY A 106 5.93 -5.56 3.17
CA GLY A 106 5.13 -5.14 4.30
C GLY A 106 3.85 -5.97 4.41
N SER A 107 3.48 -6.36 5.63
CA SER A 107 2.18 -6.96 5.94
C SER A 107 1.87 -6.69 7.40
N GLY A 108 0.67 -6.21 7.69
CA GLY A 108 0.24 -5.93 9.06
C GLY A 108 -0.20 -7.19 9.80
N LEU A 109 -0.85 -8.12 9.10
CA LEU A 109 -1.58 -9.24 9.71
C LEU A 109 -1.06 -10.63 9.27
N GLY A 110 -0.48 -10.75 8.07
CA GLY A 110 -0.07 -12.05 7.54
C GLY A 110 -1.23 -12.96 7.17
N GLY A 111 -1.07 -14.27 7.33
CA GLY A 111 -1.99 -15.33 6.91
C GLY A 111 -3.20 -15.53 7.80
N GLN A 112 -3.99 -14.49 8.03
CA GLN A 112 -5.11 -14.52 8.96
C GLN A 112 -6.27 -15.39 8.50
N LEU A 113 -6.51 -15.51 7.20
CA LEU A 113 -7.61 -16.34 6.68
C LEU A 113 -7.39 -17.80 7.08
N PHE A 114 -6.23 -18.35 6.73
CA PHE A 114 -5.90 -19.72 7.07
C PHE A 114 -5.76 -19.92 8.59
N HIS A 115 -5.25 -18.93 9.32
CA HIS A 115 -5.12 -19.00 10.78
C HIS A 115 -6.47 -19.17 11.45
N GLU A 116 -7.47 -18.36 11.09
CA GLU A 116 -8.83 -18.45 11.59
C GLU A 116 -9.46 -19.82 11.27
N GLU A 117 -9.33 -20.29 10.03
CA GLU A 117 -9.80 -21.61 9.61
C GLU A 117 -9.16 -22.74 10.43
N GLN A 118 -7.86 -22.68 10.69
CA GLN A 118 -7.17 -23.69 11.46
C GLN A 118 -7.56 -23.67 12.94
N ILE A 119 -7.75 -22.52 13.54
CA ILE A 119 -8.25 -22.39 14.92
C ILE A 119 -9.61 -23.08 15.05
N LEU A 120 -10.57 -22.73 14.19
CA LEU A 120 -11.90 -23.34 14.19
C LEU A 120 -11.84 -24.86 14.00
N SER A 121 -11.11 -25.32 12.99
CA SER A 121 -10.92 -26.75 12.73
C SER A 121 -10.26 -27.50 13.89
N THR A 122 -9.32 -26.86 14.58
CA THR A 122 -8.61 -27.47 15.73
C THR A 122 -9.53 -27.64 16.93
N PHE A 123 -10.42 -26.67 17.20
CA PHE A 123 -11.43 -26.80 18.25
C PHE A 123 -12.46 -27.89 17.94
N GLU A 124 -12.84 -28.05 16.68
CA GLU A 124 -13.80 -29.09 16.26
C GLU A 124 -13.20 -30.49 16.24
N ARG A 125 -11.93 -30.65 15.78
CA ARG A 125 -11.33 -31.94 15.45
C ARG A 125 -10.23 -32.39 16.43
N GLY A 126 -9.81 -31.52 17.33
CA GLY A 126 -8.73 -31.72 18.31
C GLY A 126 -7.34 -31.33 17.79
N PHE A 127 -6.49 -30.92 18.74
CA PHE A 127 -5.16 -30.33 18.46
C PHE A 127 -4.20 -31.28 17.72
N MET A 128 -4.36 -32.57 17.86
CA MET A 128 -3.53 -33.57 17.15
C MET A 128 -3.78 -33.61 15.64
N ARG A 129 -4.78 -32.91 15.14
CA ARG A 129 -5.13 -32.79 13.71
C ARG A 129 -4.80 -31.44 13.10
N THR A 130 -3.98 -30.61 13.76
CA THR A 130 -3.48 -29.37 13.23
C THR A 130 -2.70 -29.60 11.94
N ASN A 131 -2.93 -28.78 10.92
CA ASN A 131 -2.23 -28.89 9.65
C ASN A 131 -0.74 -28.60 9.82
N PRO A 132 0.19 -29.46 9.39
CA PRO A 132 1.63 -29.31 9.59
C PRO A 132 2.23 -28.06 8.90
N ILE A 133 1.56 -27.50 7.88
CA ILE A 133 2.01 -26.27 7.21
C ILE A 133 1.43 -24.99 7.84
N SER A 134 0.75 -25.08 8.99
CA SER A 134 0.12 -23.91 9.63
C SER A 134 1.12 -22.80 9.92
N VAL A 135 2.25 -23.12 10.54
CA VAL A 135 3.25 -22.09 10.90
C VAL A 135 3.81 -21.37 9.67
N PRO A 136 4.39 -22.06 8.66
CA PRO A 136 4.95 -21.37 7.50
C PRO A 136 3.89 -20.69 6.61
N ARG A 137 2.61 -21.06 6.71
CA ARG A 137 1.52 -20.45 5.92
C ARG A 137 0.97 -19.19 6.57
N VAL A 138 0.90 -19.17 7.90
CA VAL A 138 0.35 -18.04 8.69
C VAL A 138 1.35 -16.91 8.86
N SER A 139 2.63 -17.24 8.98
CA SER A 139 3.67 -16.25 9.28
C SER A 139 3.74 -15.15 8.21
N PRO A 140 3.81 -13.86 8.59
CA PRO A 140 3.89 -12.75 7.62
C PRO A 140 5.04 -12.87 6.62
N ASN A 141 6.16 -13.50 7.01
CA ASN A 141 7.31 -13.70 6.10
C ASN A 141 7.03 -14.69 4.96
N ALA A 142 5.91 -15.40 4.98
CA ALA A 142 5.55 -16.35 3.92
C ALA A 142 5.58 -15.71 2.53
N VAL A 143 5.12 -14.46 2.39
CA VAL A 143 5.11 -13.78 1.08
C VAL A 143 6.54 -13.58 0.55
N ALA A 144 7.43 -13.02 1.33
CA ALA A 144 8.81 -12.79 0.90
C ALA A 144 9.55 -14.10 0.65
N SER A 145 9.34 -15.11 1.51
CA SER A 145 9.94 -16.43 1.38
C SER A 145 9.45 -17.16 0.11
N GLN A 146 8.16 -17.15 -0.19
CA GLN A 146 7.61 -17.82 -1.38
C GLN A 146 8.07 -17.15 -2.68
N ILE A 147 8.20 -15.84 -2.69
CA ILE A 147 8.77 -15.10 -3.82
C ILE A 147 10.25 -15.49 -4.01
N ALA A 148 11.05 -15.47 -2.95
CA ALA A 148 12.47 -15.83 -3.01
C ALA A 148 12.68 -17.28 -3.49
N ILE A 149 11.89 -18.23 -2.97
CA ILE A 149 11.92 -19.63 -3.39
C ILE A 149 11.58 -19.76 -4.89
N ARG A 150 10.52 -19.09 -5.34
CA ARG A 150 10.05 -19.18 -6.73
C ARG A 150 11.06 -18.68 -7.75
N TYR A 151 11.76 -17.60 -7.43
CA TYR A 151 12.68 -16.92 -8.36
C TYR A 151 14.15 -17.16 -8.07
N GLY A 152 14.46 -17.90 -6.99
CA GLY A 152 15.84 -18.20 -6.59
C GLY A 152 16.59 -17.01 -6.00
N PHE A 153 15.90 -15.97 -5.49
CA PHE A 153 16.54 -14.81 -4.88
C PHE A 153 17.23 -15.16 -3.57
N LYS A 154 18.48 -14.71 -3.41
CA LYS A 154 19.35 -15.06 -2.27
C LYS A 154 19.81 -13.87 -1.44
N GLY A 155 19.43 -12.65 -1.83
CA GLY A 155 19.68 -11.44 -1.05
C GLY A 155 18.82 -11.38 0.23
N PRO A 156 18.84 -10.27 0.96
CA PRO A 156 18.04 -10.07 2.17
C PRO A 156 16.56 -10.38 1.94
N ASN A 157 15.97 -11.17 2.84
CA ASN A 157 14.57 -11.58 2.79
C ASN A 157 13.90 -11.27 4.13
N MET A 158 12.93 -10.35 4.13
CA MET A 158 12.26 -9.94 5.35
C MET A 158 10.86 -9.38 5.11
N VAL A 159 10.06 -9.36 6.17
CA VAL A 159 8.75 -8.67 6.20
C VAL A 159 8.73 -7.69 7.37
N ILE A 160 8.22 -6.49 7.09
CA ILE A 160 8.06 -5.39 8.04
C ILE A 160 6.59 -5.26 8.41
N SER A 161 6.31 -5.21 9.71
CA SER A 161 4.95 -5.02 10.21
C SER A 161 4.89 -3.75 11.06
N THR A 162 4.25 -2.73 10.51
CA THR A 162 4.00 -1.41 11.13
C THR A 162 2.57 -0.95 10.82
N ALA A 163 1.63 -1.88 10.97
CA ALA A 163 0.22 -1.69 10.67
C ALA A 163 0.01 -1.11 9.26
N CYS A 164 -0.74 0.00 9.11
CA CYS A 164 -1.07 0.60 7.81
C CYS A 164 0.15 1.18 7.06
N ALA A 165 1.28 1.37 7.73
CA ALA A 165 2.51 1.88 7.12
C ALA A 165 3.46 0.77 6.61
N SER A 166 3.13 -0.51 6.81
CA SER A 166 4.03 -1.66 6.54
C SER A 166 4.61 -1.66 5.12
N GLY A 167 3.77 -1.48 4.10
CA GLY A 167 4.20 -1.49 2.71
C GLY A 167 5.11 -0.30 2.35
N ALA A 168 4.79 0.89 2.85
CA ALA A 168 5.64 2.07 2.65
C ALA A 168 6.99 1.92 3.36
N HIS A 169 7.03 1.38 4.58
CA HIS A 169 8.26 1.04 5.29
C HIS A 169 9.12 0.04 4.50
N ALA A 170 8.49 -1.03 3.97
CA ALA A 170 9.21 -2.03 3.18
C ALA A 170 9.88 -1.42 1.95
N ILE A 171 9.18 -0.51 1.25
CA ILE A 171 9.75 0.24 0.10
C ILE A 171 10.90 1.13 0.57
N GLY A 172 10.75 1.84 1.68
CA GLY A 172 11.80 2.70 2.24
C GLY A 172 13.05 1.93 2.65
N GLU A 173 12.90 0.79 3.30
CA GLU A 173 14.04 -0.05 3.69
C GLU A 173 14.73 -0.71 2.48
N ALA A 174 13.95 -1.14 1.48
CA ALA A 174 14.50 -1.61 0.22
C ALA A 174 15.30 -0.51 -0.50
N PHE A 175 14.75 0.71 -0.55
CA PHE A 175 15.43 1.89 -1.07
C PHE A 175 16.78 2.12 -0.36
N ARG A 176 16.83 2.09 0.98
CA ARG A 176 18.07 2.28 1.75
C ARG A 176 19.10 1.21 1.44
N LYS A 177 18.70 -0.06 1.36
CA LYS A 177 19.63 -1.15 1.06
C LYS A 177 20.28 -1.02 -0.31
N ILE A 178 19.52 -0.60 -1.32
CA ILE A 178 20.08 -0.32 -2.64
C ILE A 178 20.96 0.94 -2.61
N GLN A 179 20.48 2.02 -1.98
CA GLN A 179 21.16 3.30 -1.88
C GLN A 179 22.55 3.18 -1.23
N TYR A 180 22.69 2.29 -0.23
CA TYR A 180 23.96 2.02 0.46
C TYR A 180 24.78 0.89 -0.17
N GLY A 181 24.29 0.28 -1.25
CA GLY A 181 25.03 -0.73 -2.02
C GLY A 181 25.05 -2.12 -1.40
N GLU A 182 24.15 -2.43 -0.44
CA GLU A 182 24.03 -3.77 0.10
C GLU A 182 23.50 -4.75 -0.95
N ILE A 183 22.56 -4.31 -1.78
CA ILE A 183 21.98 -5.04 -2.91
C ILE A 183 21.86 -4.12 -4.13
N ASP A 184 21.61 -4.69 -5.31
CA ASP A 184 21.41 -3.93 -6.54
C ASP A 184 19.95 -3.87 -6.98
N VAL A 185 19.18 -4.88 -6.61
CA VAL A 185 17.76 -5.01 -6.95
C VAL A 185 16.98 -5.45 -5.73
N CYS A 186 15.76 -4.96 -5.56
CA CYS A 186 14.85 -5.43 -4.54
C CYS A 186 13.41 -5.51 -5.06
N LEU A 187 12.82 -6.69 -4.95
CA LEU A 187 11.37 -6.80 -5.06
C LEU A 187 10.75 -6.42 -3.71
N THR A 188 9.95 -5.38 -3.71
CA THR A 188 9.40 -4.79 -2.49
C THR A 188 7.94 -4.38 -2.66
N GLY A 189 7.30 -4.05 -1.58
CA GLY A 189 5.92 -3.62 -1.57
C GLY A 189 5.18 -4.06 -0.32
N GLY A 190 3.86 -4.21 -0.43
CA GLY A 190 3.03 -4.66 0.69
C GLY A 190 1.82 -5.44 0.21
N VAL A 191 1.40 -6.39 1.02
CA VAL A 191 0.25 -7.26 0.74
C VAL A 191 -0.58 -7.47 1.99
N GLU A 192 -1.90 -7.58 1.84
CA GLU A 192 -2.81 -7.83 2.95
C GLU A 192 -4.09 -8.53 2.48
N ALA A 193 -4.57 -9.49 3.27
CA ALA A 193 -5.86 -10.15 3.09
C ALA A 193 -6.64 -10.17 4.42
N PRO A 194 -7.14 -9.01 4.90
CA PRO A 194 -7.68 -8.87 6.23
C PRO A 194 -9.15 -9.28 6.34
N LEU A 195 -9.80 -9.65 5.22
CA LEU A 195 -11.23 -9.94 5.16
C LEU A 195 -11.53 -11.32 5.71
N THR A 196 -11.34 -11.51 7.01
CA THR A 196 -11.71 -12.69 7.80
C THR A 196 -12.78 -12.31 8.82
N ARG A 197 -13.56 -13.28 9.30
CA ARG A 197 -14.67 -13.03 10.23
C ARG A 197 -14.19 -12.37 11.54
N PHE A 198 -13.08 -12.87 12.10
CA PHE A 198 -12.53 -12.36 13.35
C PHE A 198 -11.96 -10.95 13.18
N ASN A 199 -11.09 -10.72 12.19
CA ASN A 199 -10.53 -9.38 11.97
C ASN A 199 -11.64 -8.36 11.68
N PHE A 200 -12.58 -8.69 10.81
CA PHE A 200 -13.69 -7.81 10.48
C PHE A 200 -14.54 -7.47 11.71
N SER A 201 -14.82 -8.47 12.55
CA SER A 201 -15.48 -8.29 13.83
C SER A 201 -14.73 -7.32 14.75
N ALA A 202 -13.41 -7.51 14.89
CA ALA A 202 -12.57 -6.68 15.72
C ALA A 202 -12.57 -5.20 15.28
N TYR A 203 -12.46 -4.93 13.96
CA TYR A 203 -12.56 -3.57 13.44
C TYR A 203 -13.97 -2.98 13.58
N CYS A 204 -15.03 -3.77 13.44
CA CYS A 204 -16.40 -3.35 13.76
C CYS A 204 -16.53 -2.94 15.25
N ALA A 205 -15.94 -3.72 16.16
CA ALA A 205 -15.96 -3.44 17.60
C ALA A 205 -15.19 -2.15 17.94
N MET A 206 -14.12 -1.83 17.21
CA MET A 206 -13.38 -0.56 17.34
C MET A 206 -14.18 0.65 16.84
N ARG A 207 -15.28 0.46 16.10
CA ARG A 207 -16.14 1.52 15.54
C ARG A 207 -15.37 2.49 14.60
N VAL A 208 -14.39 1.97 13.88
CA VAL A 208 -13.57 2.74 12.92
C VAL A 208 -13.98 2.53 11.47
N LEU A 209 -14.90 1.59 11.21
CA LEU A 209 -15.41 1.29 9.88
C LEU A 209 -16.66 2.11 9.55
N SER A 210 -16.77 2.53 8.28
CA SER A 210 -17.99 3.17 7.76
C SER A 210 -19.18 2.22 7.81
N LYS A 211 -20.35 2.76 8.20
CA LYS A 211 -21.62 2.05 8.26
C LYS A 211 -22.55 2.33 7.08
N ASN A 212 -22.05 2.99 6.05
CA ASN A 212 -22.85 3.30 4.85
C ASN A 212 -23.07 2.05 3.99
N ASN A 213 -23.80 1.06 4.56
CA ASN A 213 -24.08 -0.22 3.93
C ASN A 213 -25.00 -0.11 2.71
N ASP A 214 -25.87 0.90 2.67
CA ASP A 214 -26.89 1.08 1.63
C ASP A 214 -26.27 1.63 0.33
N ASN A 215 -25.18 2.38 0.44
CA ASN A 215 -24.46 2.89 -0.70
C ASN A 215 -22.96 2.61 -0.58
N PRO A 216 -22.52 1.36 -0.83
CA PRO A 216 -21.13 0.93 -0.65
C PRO A 216 -20.11 1.80 -1.39
N THR A 217 -20.40 2.18 -2.61
CA THR A 217 -19.50 2.95 -3.48
C THR A 217 -19.27 4.38 -2.97
N ALA A 218 -20.17 4.91 -2.12
CA ALA A 218 -20.07 6.23 -1.51
C ALA A 218 -19.58 6.19 -0.04
N ALA A 219 -19.22 5.00 0.48
CA ALA A 219 -18.88 4.83 1.89
C ALA A 219 -17.49 5.39 2.24
N SER A 220 -16.49 5.15 1.40
CA SER A 220 -15.16 5.76 1.56
C SER A 220 -15.15 7.15 0.93
N ARG A 221 -15.07 8.17 1.78
CA ARG A 221 -15.22 9.58 1.39
C ARG A 221 -14.22 10.50 2.11
N PRO A 222 -12.90 10.34 1.81
CA PRO A 222 -11.87 11.12 2.46
C PRO A 222 -12.12 12.63 2.35
N PHE A 223 -11.86 13.37 3.43
CA PHE A 223 -12.02 14.82 3.57
C PHE A 223 -13.46 15.35 3.49
N ASP A 224 -14.44 14.48 3.24
CA ASP A 224 -15.84 14.86 3.25
C ASP A 224 -16.35 15.06 4.69
N ARG A 225 -17.24 16.03 4.89
CA ARG A 225 -17.83 16.35 6.19
C ARG A 225 -18.59 15.16 6.79
N ASP A 226 -19.23 14.37 5.95
CA ASP A 226 -20.11 13.27 6.36
C ASP A 226 -19.38 11.92 6.41
N ARG A 227 -18.02 11.92 6.37
CA ARG A 227 -17.21 10.72 6.55
C ARG A 227 -17.42 10.12 7.95
N ASP A 228 -17.57 8.81 8.02
CA ASP A 228 -17.94 8.09 9.26
C ASP A 228 -16.98 6.94 9.61
N GLY A 229 -15.90 6.76 8.85
CA GLY A 229 -14.91 5.69 9.05
C GLY A 229 -14.34 5.19 7.73
N PHE A 230 -13.37 4.31 7.81
CA PHE A 230 -12.79 3.71 6.61
C PHE A 230 -13.57 2.48 6.14
N VAL A 231 -13.38 2.10 4.89
CA VAL A 231 -13.84 0.80 4.36
C VAL A 231 -12.65 -0.13 4.31
N MET A 232 -12.74 -1.31 4.95
CA MET A 232 -11.67 -2.30 4.91
C MET A 232 -11.48 -2.82 3.48
N GLY A 233 -10.22 -2.89 3.02
CA GLY A 233 -9.85 -3.43 1.71
C GLY A 233 -8.80 -4.53 1.82
N GLU A 234 -8.61 -5.27 0.74
CA GLU A 234 -7.53 -6.25 0.58
C GLU A 234 -6.72 -5.94 -0.67
N GLY A 235 -5.52 -6.50 -0.79
CA GLY A 235 -4.72 -6.39 -2.00
C GLY A 235 -3.23 -6.41 -1.80
N GLY A 236 -2.52 -5.94 -2.84
CA GLY A 236 -1.08 -5.76 -2.82
C GLY A 236 -0.59 -4.78 -3.88
N GLY A 237 0.42 -4.02 -3.52
CA GLY A 237 1.22 -3.20 -4.42
C GLY A 237 2.67 -3.68 -4.39
N ILE A 238 3.26 -3.90 -5.54
CA ILE A 238 4.60 -4.47 -5.68
C ILE A 238 5.41 -3.60 -6.63
N LEU A 239 6.65 -3.29 -6.22
CA LEU A 239 7.62 -2.55 -7.00
C LEU A 239 8.90 -3.39 -7.14
N LEU A 240 9.51 -3.33 -8.30
CA LEU A 240 10.90 -3.71 -8.46
C LEU A 240 11.75 -2.44 -8.38
N LEU A 241 12.49 -2.29 -7.30
CA LEU A 241 13.49 -1.23 -7.13
C LEU A 241 14.84 -1.72 -7.62
N GLU A 242 15.57 -0.84 -8.26
CA GLU A 242 16.84 -1.17 -8.88
C GLU A 242 17.81 0.00 -8.77
N GLU A 243 19.09 -0.28 -8.60
CA GLU A 243 20.14 0.71 -8.73
C GLU A 243 20.13 1.28 -10.15
N ARG A 244 20.19 2.61 -10.28
CA ARG A 244 19.97 3.31 -11.55
C ARG A 244 20.95 2.92 -12.63
N ASP A 245 22.24 2.87 -12.32
CA ASP A 245 23.27 2.56 -13.33
C ASP A 245 23.21 1.09 -13.74
N HIS A 246 22.84 0.19 -12.82
CA HIS A 246 22.51 -1.21 -13.13
C HIS A 246 21.31 -1.29 -14.08
N ALA A 247 20.24 -0.54 -13.82
CA ALA A 247 19.06 -0.49 -14.67
C ALA A 247 19.40 0.03 -16.08
N LEU A 248 20.16 1.11 -16.18
CA LEU A 248 20.60 1.69 -17.45
C LEU A 248 21.48 0.73 -18.25
N ALA A 249 22.45 0.07 -17.59
CA ALA A 249 23.38 -0.85 -18.25
C ALA A 249 22.66 -2.03 -18.92
N ARG A 250 21.51 -2.48 -18.39
CA ARG A 250 20.71 -3.56 -18.98
C ARG A 250 19.54 -3.09 -19.87
N GLY A 251 19.36 -1.78 -20.05
CA GLY A 251 18.27 -1.21 -20.83
C GLY A 251 16.89 -1.43 -20.20
N ALA A 252 16.79 -1.38 -18.86
CA ALA A 252 15.55 -1.52 -18.15
C ALA A 252 14.58 -0.35 -18.43
N PRO A 253 13.27 -0.58 -18.42
CA PRO A 253 12.32 0.53 -18.35
C PRO A 253 12.48 1.22 -16.98
N ILE A 254 12.69 2.54 -16.98
CA ILE A 254 12.69 3.33 -15.75
C ILE A 254 11.37 4.10 -15.68
N LEU A 255 10.58 3.82 -14.65
CA LEU A 255 9.21 4.35 -14.51
C LEU A 255 9.18 5.61 -13.63
N SER A 256 9.96 5.60 -12.55
CA SER A 256 10.16 6.72 -11.63
C SER A 256 11.42 6.47 -10.81
N GLU A 257 11.79 7.42 -9.96
CA GLU A 257 12.89 7.30 -9.02
C GLU A 257 12.34 7.46 -7.59
N VAL A 258 12.81 6.66 -6.64
CA VAL A 258 12.60 6.91 -5.22
C VAL A 258 13.72 7.82 -4.74
N THR A 259 13.39 9.03 -4.34
CA THR A 259 14.37 10.06 -4.00
C THR A 259 14.42 10.41 -2.53
N GLY A 260 13.38 10.09 -1.76
CA GLY A 260 13.34 10.36 -0.33
C GLY A 260 12.50 9.36 0.44
N TYR A 261 12.93 9.08 1.66
CA TYR A 261 12.24 8.25 2.61
C TYR A 261 12.53 8.70 4.03
N ALA A 262 11.48 8.78 4.83
CA ALA A 262 11.60 8.94 6.27
C ALA A 262 10.51 8.15 6.99
N CYS A 263 10.82 7.77 8.22
CA CYS A 263 9.87 7.20 9.17
C CYS A 263 10.09 7.78 10.56
N ASN A 264 9.03 7.80 11.36
CA ASN A 264 9.09 8.15 12.77
C ASN A 264 8.01 7.45 13.58
N SER A 265 8.08 7.62 14.91
CA SER A 265 7.02 7.29 15.83
C SER A 265 6.41 8.57 16.41
N GLY A 266 5.08 8.62 16.44
CA GLY A 266 4.35 9.71 17.07
C GLY A 266 4.30 9.63 18.59
N ALA A 267 4.38 8.40 19.14
CA ALA A 267 4.32 8.13 20.59
C ALA A 267 3.12 8.76 21.30
N HIS A 268 2.01 9.03 20.59
CA HIS A 268 0.84 9.70 21.10
C HIS A 268 -0.19 8.72 21.68
N HIS A 269 -0.68 7.79 20.85
CA HIS A 269 -1.71 6.81 21.24
C HIS A 269 -1.67 5.58 20.35
N MET A 270 -2.17 4.44 20.84
CA MET A 270 -2.14 3.18 20.10
C MET A 270 -2.95 3.21 18.78
N VAL A 271 -4.02 4.02 18.72
CA VAL A 271 -4.95 4.08 17.58
C VAL A 271 -5.15 5.49 17.04
N ILE A 272 -5.23 6.49 17.94
CA ILE A 272 -5.60 7.86 17.58
C ILE A 272 -4.34 8.61 17.12
N PRO A 273 -4.36 9.27 15.94
CA PRO A 273 -3.26 10.13 15.52
C PRO A 273 -3.17 11.37 16.42
N ASP A 274 -1.99 12.00 16.45
CA ASP A 274 -1.83 13.31 17.06
C ASP A 274 -2.77 14.33 16.39
N PRO A 275 -3.71 14.94 17.13
CA PRO A 275 -4.71 15.83 16.55
C PRO A 275 -4.13 17.11 15.93
N ASP A 276 -2.90 17.48 16.28
CA ASP A 276 -2.21 18.63 15.68
C ASP A 276 -1.40 18.24 14.45
N GLY A 277 -1.30 16.94 14.15
CA GLY A 277 -0.56 16.42 12.99
C GLY A 277 0.95 16.65 13.05
N ALA A 278 1.50 16.94 14.24
CA ALA A 278 2.92 17.28 14.39
C ALA A 278 3.84 16.13 13.98
N ASP A 279 3.45 14.90 14.29
CA ASP A 279 4.23 13.70 13.95
C ASP A 279 4.25 13.44 12.46
N ALA A 280 3.10 13.59 11.80
CA ALA A 280 2.95 13.49 10.36
C ALA A 280 3.72 14.62 9.65
N ALA A 281 3.71 15.84 10.19
CA ALA A 281 4.52 16.94 9.66
C ALA A 281 6.02 16.64 9.74
N ARG A 282 6.51 16.12 10.89
CA ARG A 282 7.93 15.78 11.06
C ARG A 282 8.41 14.74 10.07
N VAL A 283 7.62 13.69 9.78
CA VAL A 283 8.03 12.66 8.83
C VAL A 283 8.06 13.20 7.41
N MET A 284 7.10 14.05 7.01
CA MET A 284 7.11 14.71 5.70
C MET A 284 8.35 15.60 5.53
N VAL A 285 8.66 16.44 6.54
CA VAL A 285 9.88 17.29 6.53
C VAL A 285 11.13 16.46 6.39
N ALA A 286 11.24 15.36 7.13
CA ALA A 286 12.41 14.48 7.07
C ALA A 286 12.55 13.79 5.69
N ALA A 287 11.45 13.36 5.07
CA ALA A 287 11.47 12.77 3.72
C ALA A 287 11.87 13.80 2.65
N LEU A 288 11.36 15.05 2.75
CA LEU A 288 11.76 16.16 1.89
C LEU A 288 13.26 16.48 2.02
N ALA A 289 13.76 16.54 3.25
CA ALA A 289 15.18 16.77 3.50
C ALA A 289 16.06 15.65 2.94
N ASP A 290 15.65 14.38 3.06
CA ASP A 290 16.35 13.25 2.50
C ASP A 290 16.43 13.31 0.95
N ALA A 291 15.35 13.80 0.32
CA ALA A 291 15.27 14.02 -1.11
C ALA A 291 16.01 15.32 -1.57
N GLY A 292 16.43 16.19 -0.66
CA GLY A 292 16.98 17.50 -0.99
C GLY A 292 15.94 18.46 -1.58
N LEU A 293 14.66 18.30 -1.21
CA LEU A 293 13.54 19.05 -1.75
C LEU A 293 12.90 19.95 -0.67
N SER A 294 12.26 21.03 -1.12
CA SER A 294 11.43 21.90 -0.29
C SER A 294 9.96 21.96 -0.72
N ARG A 295 9.63 21.32 -1.84
CA ARG A 295 8.28 21.29 -2.40
C ARG A 295 8.03 19.99 -3.14
N VAL A 296 6.75 19.67 -3.33
CA VAL A 296 6.26 18.60 -4.19
C VAL A 296 5.11 19.13 -5.06
N ASP A 297 4.79 18.41 -6.13
CA ASP A 297 3.76 18.82 -7.09
C ASP A 297 2.43 18.12 -6.83
N TYR A 298 2.44 17.05 -6.02
CA TYR A 298 1.26 16.27 -5.64
C TYR A 298 1.54 15.51 -4.35
N ILE A 299 0.50 15.34 -3.54
CA ILE A 299 0.51 14.51 -2.34
C ILE A 299 -0.54 13.41 -2.48
N ASN A 300 -0.09 12.15 -2.49
CA ASN A 300 -0.95 11.00 -2.27
C ASN A 300 -1.11 10.82 -0.75
N ALA A 301 -2.27 11.17 -0.24
CA ALA A 301 -2.51 11.24 1.18
C ALA A 301 -2.84 9.86 1.78
N HIS A 302 -2.50 9.67 3.04
CA HIS A 302 -3.00 8.52 3.80
C HIS A 302 -4.51 8.51 3.89
N ALA A 303 -5.12 9.61 4.21
CA ALA A 303 -6.55 9.95 4.20
C ALA A 303 -7.51 8.75 4.12
N THR A 304 -7.81 8.18 5.29
CA THR A 304 -8.58 6.94 5.43
C THR A 304 -10.09 7.12 5.43
N SER A 305 -10.62 8.34 5.26
CA SER A 305 -12.04 8.67 5.47
C SER A 305 -12.47 8.61 6.95
N THR A 306 -11.53 8.75 7.87
CA THR A 306 -11.82 8.92 9.29
C THR A 306 -11.71 10.39 9.68
N LYS A 307 -12.57 10.85 10.61
CA LYS A 307 -12.56 12.26 11.02
C LYS A 307 -11.21 12.67 11.59
N ALA A 308 -10.63 11.85 12.46
CA ALA A 308 -9.39 12.18 13.15
C ALA A 308 -8.18 12.22 12.20
N ASN A 309 -8.01 11.22 11.33
CA ASN A 309 -6.85 11.16 10.46
C ASN A 309 -6.85 12.25 9.40
N ASP A 310 -7.97 12.41 8.68
CA ASP A 310 -8.02 13.34 7.55
C ASP A 310 -7.83 14.79 7.99
N TYR A 311 -8.33 15.12 9.18
CA TYR A 311 -8.10 16.41 9.83
C TYR A 311 -6.64 16.61 10.25
N ALA A 312 -6.05 15.63 10.95
CA ALA A 312 -4.66 15.71 11.39
C ALA A 312 -3.67 15.80 10.22
N GLU A 313 -3.93 15.02 9.14
CA GLU A 313 -3.10 15.07 7.93
C GLU A 313 -3.22 16.42 7.22
N THR A 314 -4.43 17.00 7.13
CA THR A 314 -4.62 18.35 6.59
C THR A 314 -3.80 19.39 7.35
N LYS A 315 -3.83 19.36 8.70
CA LYS A 315 -3.00 20.24 9.53
C LYS A 315 -1.51 20.02 9.27
N ALA A 316 -1.08 18.78 9.20
CA ALA A 316 0.31 18.43 8.95
C ALA A 316 0.80 19.00 7.60
N ILE A 317 0.02 18.84 6.52
CA ILE A 317 0.33 19.37 5.19
C ILE A 317 0.46 20.90 5.25
N LYS A 318 -0.47 21.58 5.93
CA LYS A 318 -0.40 23.05 6.13
C LYS A 318 0.83 23.47 6.94
N ALA A 319 1.19 22.73 7.98
CA ALA A 319 2.37 23.02 8.80
C ALA A 319 3.67 22.88 7.99
N VAL A 320 3.76 21.90 7.09
CA VAL A 320 4.94 21.65 6.25
C VAL A 320 5.09 22.68 5.14
N PHE A 321 4.00 22.98 4.42
CA PHE A 321 4.06 23.77 3.18
C PHE A 321 3.55 25.21 3.32
N GLY A 322 3.00 25.58 4.48
CA GLY A 322 2.46 26.92 4.73
C GLY A 322 1.45 27.36 3.67
N ALA A 323 1.58 28.56 3.15
CA ALA A 323 0.70 29.08 2.09
C ALA A 323 0.76 28.28 0.77
N ALA A 324 1.82 27.51 0.53
CA ALA A 324 1.94 26.68 -0.65
C ALA A 324 1.02 25.43 -0.58
N ALA A 325 0.63 24.99 0.61
CA ALA A 325 -0.28 23.85 0.79
C ALA A 325 -1.58 23.97 -0.01
N TYR A 326 -2.13 25.18 -0.12
CA TYR A 326 -3.36 25.46 -0.85
C TYR A 326 -3.24 25.35 -2.39
N ARG A 327 -2.01 25.17 -2.89
CA ARG A 327 -1.74 25.04 -4.34
C ARG A 327 -1.18 23.65 -4.71
N ILE A 328 -0.93 22.81 -3.71
CA ILE A 328 -0.49 21.44 -3.92
C ILE A 328 -1.74 20.55 -3.98
N PRO A 329 -2.05 19.93 -5.12
CA PRO A 329 -3.14 18.96 -5.18
C PRO A 329 -2.85 17.76 -4.27
N VAL A 330 -3.89 17.32 -3.56
CA VAL A 330 -3.88 16.17 -2.65
C VAL A 330 -4.95 15.20 -3.11
N SER A 331 -4.72 13.90 -3.13
CA SER A 331 -5.82 12.96 -3.32
C SER A 331 -5.64 11.67 -2.52
N SER A 332 -6.76 10.97 -2.31
CA SER A 332 -6.77 9.65 -1.68
C SER A 332 -7.51 8.64 -2.55
N THR A 333 -6.76 7.69 -3.09
CA THR A 333 -7.31 6.56 -3.85
C THR A 333 -8.06 5.55 -2.97
N LYS A 334 -7.94 5.65 -1.64
CA LYS A 334 -8.77 4.88 -0.70
C LYS A 334 -10.27 5.16 -0.86
N SER A 335 -10.64 6.30 -1.45
CA SER A 335 -12.03 6.57 -1.83
C SER A 335 -12.58 5.53 -2.80
N MET A 336 -11.73 4.89 -3.62
CA MET A 336 -12.11 3.92 -4.66
C MET A 336 -11.85 2.46 -4.27
N ILE A 337 -10.83 2.19 -3.46
CA ILE A 337 -10.38 0.82 -3.16
C ILE A 337 -10.58 0.40 -1.70
N GLY A 338 -10.95 1.35 -0.83
CA GLY A 338 -10.91 1.15 0.61
C GLY A 338 -9.48 1.18 1.16
N HIS A 339 -9.33 0.82 2.41
CA HIS A 339 -8.06 0.79 3.12
C HIS A 339 -7.54 -0.64 3.26
N SER A 340 -6.53 -0.99 2.51
CA SER A 340 -5.92 -2.32 2.47
C SER A 340 -4.81 -2.52 3.52
N ILE A 341 -4.93 -1.87 4.67
CA ILE A 341 -4.07 -2.02 5.86
C ILE A 341 -2.58 -2.00 5.48
N GLY A 342 -1.84 -3.08 5.73
CA GLY A 342 -0.40 -3.15 5.46
C GLY A 342 -0.01 -3.05 3.98
N ALA A 343 -0.94 -3.30 3.05
CA ALA A 343 -0.70 -3.14 1.61
C ALA A 343 -0.89 -1.70 1.11
N ALA A 344 -1.57 -0.82 1.89
CA ALA A 344 -2.04 0.48 1.42
C ALA A 344 -0.92 1.34 0.84
N GLY A 345 0.16 1.59 1.59
CA GLY A 345 1.25 2.45 1.13
C GLY A 345 1.99 1.91 -0.10
N ALA A 346 1.97 0.58 -0.31
CA ALA A 346 2.57 -0.02 -1.49
C ALA A 346 1.67 0.12 -2.74
N ILE A 347 0.35 -0.01 -2.59
CA ILE A 347 -0.60 0.28 -3.68
C ILE A 347 -0.51 1.77 -4.06
N GLU A 348 -0.39 2.64 -3.07
CA GLU A 348 -0.21 4.09 -3.26
C GLU A 348 1.12 4.45 -3.93
N ALA A 349 2.19 3.71 -3.68
CA ALA A 349 3.46 3.84 -4.40
C ALA A 349 3.32 3.51 -5.90
N VAL A 350 2.49 2.51 -6.25
CA VAL A 350 2.13 2.24 -7.64
C VAL A 350 1.36 3.42 -8.24
N VAL A 351 0.41 4.00 -7.51
CA VAL A 351 -0.33 5.21 -7.94
C VAL A 351 0.63 6.38 -8.18
N CYS A 352 1.56 6.65 -7.26
CA CYS A 352 2.52 7.75 -7.40
C CYS A 352 3.41 7.59 -8.63
N THR A 353 3.90 6.35 -8.88
CA THR A 353 4.71 6.05 -10.07
C THR A 353 3.90 6.24 -11.36
N GLN A 354 2.65 5.79 -11.39
CA GLN A 354 1.77 5.95 -12.56
C GLN A 354 1.41 7.43 -12.79
N ALA A 355 1.15 8.20 -11.72
CA ALA A 355 0.87 9.63 -11.81
C ALA A 355 2.04 10.40 -12.42
N LEU A 356 3.27 10.09 -12.01
CA LEU A 356 4.51 10.66 -12.58
C LEU A 356 4.69 10.29 -14.04
N ARG A 357 4.42 9.03 -14.41
CA ARG A 357 4.56 8.56 -15.81
C ARG A 357 3.56 9.25 -16.74
N ASP A 358 2.29 9.29 -16.34
CA ASP A 358 1.21 9.75 -17.19
C ASP A 358 0.89 11.24 -17.02
N GLN A 359 1.50 11.91 -16.03
CA GLN A 359 1.29 13.33 -15.71
C GLN A 359 -0.18 13.63 -15.41
N ILE A 360 -0.85 12.72 -14.66
CA ILE A 360 -2.26 12.80 -14.29
C ILE A 360 -2.40 12.43 -12.80
N ILE A 361 -3.15 13.23 -12.05
CA ILE A 361 -3.50 12.97 -10.66
C ILE A 361 -4.86 12.28 -10.61
N PRO A 362 -4.98 11.09 -9.94
CA PRO A 362 -6.26 10.44 -9.75
C PRO A 362 -7.12 11.21 -8.75
N PRO A 363 -8.46 11.14 -8.85
CA PRO A 363 -9.36 11.89 -7.99
C PRO A 363 -9.49 11.30 -6.58
N THR A 364 -9.95 12.14 -5.65
CA THR A 364 -10.72 11.70 -4.48
C THR A 364 -12.19 11.71 -4.87
N ILE A 365 -12.83 10.55 -4.95
CA ILE A 365 -14.27 10.47 -5.19
C ILE A 365 -15.06 10.63 -3.88
N ASN A 366 -16.37 10.87 -3.99
CA ASN A 366 -17.30 11.03 -2.85
C ASN A 366 -17.00 12.25 -1.95
N LEU A 367 -16.26 13.23 -2.43
CA LEU A 367 -16.07 14.50 -1.76
C LEU A 367 -17.15 15.47 -2.24
N ASP A 368 -18.37 15.31 -1.70
CA ASP A 368 -19.56 16.05 -2.10
C ASP A 368 -19.80 17.27 -1.20
N GLN A 369 -19.45 17.12 0.08
CA GLN A 369 -19.57 18.16 1.11
C GLN A 369 -18.21 18.32 1.80
N PRO A 370 -17.32 19.19 1.30
CA PRO A 370 -16.02 19.41 1.91
C PRO A 370 -16.13 19.75 3.40
N ASP A 371 -15.32 19.09 4.23
CA ASP A 371 -15.22 19.44 5.64
C ASP A 371 -14.53 20.81 5.76
N PRO A 372 -15.11 21.81 6.46
CA PRO A 372 -14.48 23.11 6.62
C PRO A 372 -13.07 23.10 7.24
N GLU A 373 -12.74 22.05 8.00
CA GLU A 373 -11.41 21.88 8.57
C GLU A 373 -10.43 21.20 7.62
N CYS A 374 -10.95 20.59 6.52
CA CYS A 374 -10.20 20.00 5.41
C CYS A 374 -10.39 20.89 4.17
N ASP A 375 -9.65 21.99 4.06
CA ASP A 375 -9.86 23.09 3.11
C ASP A 375 -8.77 23.20 2.03
N LEU A 376 -8.01 22.10 1.76
CA LEU A 376 -7.03 22.03 0.68
C LEU A 376 -7.67 21.59 -0.65
N ASP A 377 -6.86 21.54 -1.71
CA ASP A 377 -7.30 21.01 -3.01
C ASP A 377 -7.19 19.50 -3.05
N TYR A 378 -8.29 18.78 -2.81
CA TYR A 378 -8.31 17.31 -2.74
C TYR A 378 -8.64 16.61 -4.06
N VAL A 379 -8.55 17.30 -5.18
CA VAL A 379 -8.82 16.76 -6.53
C VAL A 379 -10.18 16.04 -6.58
N PRO A 380 -11.31 16.72 -6.33
CA PRO A 380 -12.60 16.05 -6.17
C PRO A 380 -13.13 15.47 -7.50
N GLY A 381 -13.61 14.25 -7.46
CA GLY A 381 -14.46 13.59 -8.45
C GLY A 381 -13.81 13.22 -9.78
N LYS A 382 -12.87 14.00 -10.32
CA LYS A 382 -12.28 13.76 -11.65
C LYS A 382 -10.76 13.82 -11.63
N ALA A 383 -10.12 12.91 -12.36
CA ALA A 383 -8.68 12.95 -12.59
C ALA A 383 -8.26 14.27 -13.26
N ARG A 384 -7.07 14.76 -12.90
CA ARG A 384 -6.58 16.07 -13.34
C ARG A 384 -5.20 15.95 -13.99
N PRO A 385 -5.03 16.33 -15.27
CA PRO A 385 -3.69 16.50 -15.86
C PRO A 385 -2.88 17.52 -15.05
N SER A 386 -1.64 17.20 -14.76
CA SER A 386 -0.75 18.08 -14.00
C SER A 386 0.71 17.76 -14.32
N ARG A 387 1.54 18.82 -14.41
CA ARG A 387 2.98 18.62 -14.56
C ARG A 387 3.56 18.19 -13.21
N LEU A 388 4.04 16.94 -13.12
CA LEU A 388 4.55 16.32 -11.92
C LEU A 388 6.04 16.03 -12.08
N GLN A 389 6.84 16.55 -11.16
CA GLN A 389 8.27 16.22 -11.01
C GLN A 389 8.50 15.42 -9.73
N HIS A 390 7.81 15.78 -8.65
CA HIS A 390 7.98 15.20 -7.32
C HIS A 390 6.62 14.93 -6.69
N VAL A 391 6.43 13.72 -6.20
CA VAL A 391 5.20 13.26 -5.54
C VAL A 391 5.54 12.73 -4.16
N LEU A 392 4.81 13.19 -3.15
CA LEU A 392 4.92 12.69 -1.79
C LEU A 392 3.79 11.70 -1.51
N SER A 393 4.10 10.55 -0.90
CA SER A 393 3.14 9.56 -0.44
C SER A 393 3.24 9.38 1.06
N ASN A 394 2.12 9.53 1.77
CA ASN A 394 2.03 9.39 3.22
C ASN A 394 1.38 8.07 3.62
N SER A 395 1.91 7.45 4.66
CA SER A 395 1.31 6.27 5.29
C SER A 395 1.43 6.38 6.80
N PHE A 396 0.28 6.41 7.50
CA PHE A 396 0.20 6.54 8.95
C PHE A 396 -0.48 5.31 9.55
N GLY A 397 0.25 4.58 10.38
CA GLY A 397 -0.21 3.31 10.96
C GLY A 397 -0.64 3.44 12.41
N PHE A 398 -1.51 2.54 12.84
CA PHE A 398 -1.75 2.33 14.28
C PHE A 398 -0.44 2.10 15.01
N GLY A 399 -0.35 2.52 16.27
CA GLY A 399 0.91 2.61 17.01
C GLY A 399 1.69 3.88 16.69
N ASN A 400 1.11 4.80 15.93
CA ASN A 400 1.74 6.05 15.46
C ASN A 400 3.04 5.81 14.66
N CYS A 401 3.06 4.76 13.86
CA CYS A 401 4.13 4.49 12.89
C CYS A 401 3.87 5.29 11.61
N ASN A 402 4.67 6.32 11.37
CA ASN A 402 4.49 7.23 10.24
C ASN A 402 5.61 7.05 9.21
N VAL A 403 5.24 7.05 7.94
CA VAL A 403 6.15 6.98 6.79
C VAL A 403 5.77 8.00 5.75
N SER A 404 6.77 8.66 5.18
CA SER A 404 6.64 9.42 3.93
C SER A 404 7.69 8.99 2.93
N LEU A 405 7.24 8.75 1.69
CA LEU A 405 8.08 8.43 0.53
C LEU A 405 8.01 9.58 -0.47
N ILE A 406 9.12 9.86 -1.14
CA ILE A 406 9.18 10.80 -2.28
C ILE A 406 9.52 10.02 -3.53
N PHE A 407 8.65 10.14 -4.52
CA PHE A 407 8.88 9.65 -5.87
C PHE A 407 9.12 10.83 -6.79
N SER A 408 10.06 10.68 -7.71
CA SER A 408 10.40 11.73 -8.67
C SER A 408 10.38 11.20 -10.10
N GLN A 409 10.14 12.09 -11.05
CA GLN A 409 10.29 11.76 -12.46
C GLN A 409 11.74 11.34 -12.71
N ALA A 410 11.94 10.23 -13.40
CA ALA A 410 13.27 9.76 -13.74
C ALA A 410 13.93 10.69 -14.76
N THR A 411 15.17 11.11 -14.47
CA THR A 411 15.99 11.97 -15.33
C THR A 411 17.20 11.23 -15.87
#